data_782195705a2dd68c2d33b3dc181bf0be
#
_entry.id   782195705a2dd68c2d33b3dc181bf0be
#
_cell.length_a   1.000
_cell.length_b   1.000
_cell.length_c   1.000
_cell.angle_alpha   90.00
_cell.angle_beta   90.00
_cell.angle_gamma   90.00
#
_symmetry.space_group_name_H-M   'P 1'
#
loop_
_entity.id
_entity.type
_entity.pdbx_description
1 polymer ?
#
loop_
_entity_poly.entity_id
_entity_poly.type
_entity_poly.pdbx_seq_one_letter_code
_entity_poly.pdbx_strand_id
1 'polypeptide(L)'
;MAPFAGPIPDIYHPEMEPARTDLVTRIGLAALAVPAAIVGVWAAFFPKSFYDSFPGGGHTWVSVDGPYNQHLVRDVGQWNLAFAVLFVIAAVTTDRLLRRAALVAYLVPAVLHFIYHASHLSLYGTTDAIGNVTTLGLAVVVPVVLLVLDVQRGGVRAT
;
A
#
# COMPACT_ATOMS: atom_id res chain seq x y z
N MET A 1 -62.50 23.08 -7.78
CA MET A 1 -61.56 22.51 -6.81
C MET A 1 -60.48 21.79 -7.61
N ALA A 2 -59.35 22.46 -7.91
CA ALA A 2 -58.28 21.92 -8.74
C ALA A 2 -57.26 21.22 -7.83
N PRO A 3 -56.70 20.03 -8.24
CA PRO A 3 -55.68 19.35 -7.44
C PRO A 3 -54.35 20.09 -7.56
N PHE A 4 -53.77 20.39 -6.42
CA PHE A 4 -52.44 20.98 -6.27
C PHE A 4 -51.39 19.90 -6.65
N ALA A 5 -50.89 19.93 -7.88
CA ALA A 5 -49.69 19.16 -8.27
C ALA A 5 -48.45 20.04 -8.00
N GLY A 6 -47.96 19.99 -6.77
CA GLY A 6 -46.65 20.54 -6.48
C GLY A 6 -45.54 19.70 -7.13
N PRO A 7 -44.38 20.31 -7.48
CA PRO A 7 -43.27 19.55 -8.04
C PRO A 7 -42.80 18.50 -7.04
N ILE A 8 -42.63 17.28 -7.50
CA ILE A 8 -42.05 16.17 -6.74
C ILE A 8 -40.60 16.61 -6.42
N PRO A 9 -40.19 16.68 -5.14
CA PRO A 9 -38.80 17.02 -4.84
C PRO A 9 -37.90 15.93 -5.44
N ASP A 10 -36.89 16.37 -6.16
CA ASP A 10 -35.82 15.50 -6.64
C ASP A 10 -35.28 14.74 -5.43
N ILE A 11 -35.52 13.44 -5.41
CA ILE A 11 -34.92 12.54 -4.43
C ILE A 11 -33.48 12.34 -4.88
N TYR A 12 -32.63 13.36 -4.60
CA TYR A 12 -31.19 13.22 -4.70
C TYR A 12 -30.76 12.19 -3.64
N HIS A 13 -30.33 11.03 -4.09
CA HIS A 13 -29.75 9.99 -3.24
C HIS A 13 -28.21 10.17 -3.18
N PRO A 14 -27.66 11.00 -2.27
CA PRO A 14 -26.22 11.22 -2.14
C PRO A 14 -25.49 10.06 -1.46
N GLU A 15 -26.20 9.00 -1.09
CA GLU A 15 -25.70 8.00 -0.14
C GLU A 15 -24.79 6.92 -0.75
N MET A 16 -24.80 6.71 -2.07
CA MET A 16 -24.10 5.56 -2.67
C MET A 16 -22.64 5.81 -3.02
N GLU A 17 -22.20 7.03 -3.30
CA GLU A 17 -20.80 7.33 -3.60
C GLU A 17 -19.84 7.24 -2.40
N PRO A 18 -20.22 7.73 -1.19
CA PRO A 18 -19.35 7.62 -0.03
C PRO A 18 -19.03 6.18 0.38
N ALA A 19 -20.01 5.28 0.30
CA ALA A 19 -19.85 3.88 0.65
C ALA A 19 -18.90 3.14 -0.31
N ARG A 20 -19.04 3.40 -1.61
CA ARG A 20 -18.26 2.74 -2.67
C ARG A 20 -16.77 3.08 -2.60
N THR A 21 -16.44 4.31 -2.36
CA THR A 21 -15.05 4.74 -2.30
C THR A 21 -14.40 4.43 -0.94
N ASP A 22 -15.18 4.34 0.16
CA ASP A 22 -14.68 3.77 1.42
C ASP A 22 -14.26 2.32 1.22
N LEU A 23 -15.04 1.54 0.49
CA LEU A 23 -14.70 0.17 0.11
C LEU A 23 -13.42 0.10 -0.71
N VAL A 24 -13.22 0.98 -1.71
CA VAL A 24 -11.97 1.06 -2.49
C VAL A 24 -10.76 1.31 -1.61
N THR A 25 -10.85 2.24 -0.67
CA THR A 25 -9.74 2.52 0.26
C THR A 25 -9.45 1.32 1.16
N ARG A 26 -10.48 0.65 1.67
CA ARG A 26 -10.33 -0.56 2.50
C ARG A 26 -9.69 -1.70 1.74
N ILE A 27 -10.14 -1.95 0.52
CA ILE A 27 -9.56 -2.98 -0.37
C ILE A 27 -8.10 -2.62 -0.68
N GLY A 28 -7.81 -1.36 -0.99
CA GLY A 28 -6.45 -0.90 -1.25
C GLY A 28 -5.51 -1.07 -0.06
N LEU A 29 -5.97 -0.75 1.16
CA LEU A 29 -5.21 -0.99 2.38
C LEU A 29 -4.98 -2.49 2.63
N ALA A 30 -5.99 -3.32 2.40
CA ALA A 30 -5.84 -4.77 2.50
C ALA A 30 -4.86 -5.31 1.45
N ALA A 31 -4.89 -4.78 0.23
CA ALA A 31 -3.94 -5.11 -0.84
C ALA A 31 -2.49 -4.71 -0.51
N LEU A 32 -2.28 -3.64 0.26
CA LEU A 32 -0.96 -3.28 0.78
C LEU A 32 -0.54 -4.16 1.96
N ALA A 33 -1.48 -4.59 2.80
CA ALA A 33 -1.19 -5.44 3.95
C ALA A 33 -0.67 -6.83 3.55
N VAL A 34 -1.20 -7.41 2.46
CA VAL A 34 -0.83 -8.77 2.03
C VAL A 34 0.66 -8.88 1.66
N PRO A 35 1.21 -8.11 0.71
CA PRO A 35 2.64 -8.20 0.40
C PRO A 35 3.52 -7.81 1.59
N ALA A 36 3.13 -6.83 2.40
CA ALA A 36 3.84 -6.47 3.62
C ALA A 36 3.88 -7.64 4.62
N ALA A 37 2.78 -8.38 4.79
CA ALA A 37 2.76 -9.57 5.64
C ALA A 37 3.64 -10.69 5.08
N ILE A 38 3.60 -10.95 3.76
CA ILE A 38 4.41 -11.99 3.11
C ILE A 38 5.90 -11.70 3.28
N VAL A 39 6.35 -10.50 2.89
CA VAL A 39 7.74 -10.05 3.06
C VAL A 39 8.12 -10.07 4.53
N GLY A 40 7.24 -9.55 5.38
CA GLY A 40 7.43 -9.46 6.81
C GLY A 40 7.68 -10.81 7.48
N VAL A 41 6.79 -11.78 7.25
CA VAL A 41 6.94 -13.13 7.80
C VAL A 41 8.19 -13.81 7.24
N TRP A 42 8.41 -13.74 5.93
CA TRP A 42 9.54 -14.43 5.31
C TRP A 42 10.88 -13.87 5.79
N ALA A 43 11.07 -12.55 5.76
CA ALA A 43 12.33 -11.93 6.18
C ALA A 43 12.57 -12.03 7.69
N ALA A 44 11.54 -11.88 8.53
CA ALA A 44 11.70 -11.92 9.98
C ALA A 44 11.99 -13.34 10.52
N PHE A 45 11.29 -14.35 10.00
CA PHE A 45 11.36 -15.69 10.56
C PHE A 45 12.27 -16.64 9.76
N PHE A 46 12.45 -16.39 8.44
CA PHE A 46 13.27 -17.19 7.55
C PHE A 46 14.30 -16.33 6.79
N PRO A 47 15.13 -15.53 7.49
CA PRO A 47 15.95 -14.46 6.89
C PRO A 47 16.95 -14.96 5.85
N LYS A 48 17.55 -16.15 6.04
CA LYS A 48 18.48 -16.72 5.07
C LYS A 48 17.78 -17.14 3.79
N SER A 49 16.61 -17.77 3.90
CA SER A 49 15.77 -18.13 2.75
C SER A 49 15.28 -16.91 1.98
N PHE A 50 14.85 -15.86 2.70
CA PHE A 50 14.46 -14.58 2.09
C PHE A 50 15.62 -13.97 1.30
N TYR A 51 16.79 -13.86 1.92
CA TYR A 51 17.98 -13.31 1.29
C TYR A 51 18.38 -14.07 0.01
N ASP A 52 18.34 -15.39 0.05
CA ASP A 52 18.80 -16.25 -1.06
C ASP A 52 17.78 -16.34 -2.20
N SER A 53 16.48 -16.16 -1.94
CA SER A 53 15.44 -16.63 -2.86
C SER A 53 14.31 -15.62 -3.09
N PHE A 54 14.34 -14.41 -2.52
CA PHE A 54 13.31 -13.40 -2.78
C PHE A 54 13.49 -12.81 -4.19
N PRO A 55 12.42 -12.64 -4.97
CA PRO A 55 10.99 -12.80 -4.67
C PRO A 55 10.44 -14.21 -4.89
N GLY A 56 11.26 -15.18 -5.16
CA GLY A 56 10.88 -16.54 -5.51
C GLY A 56 11.00 -16.83 -7.01
N GLY A 57 10.59 -18.04 -7.44
CA GLY A 57 10.59 -18.40 -8.86
C GLY A 57 11.98 -18.49 -9.53
N GLY A 58 13.04 -18.65 -8.74
CA GLY A 58 14.43 -18.69 -9.24
C GLY A 58 15.10 -17.31 -9.34
N HIS A 59 14.42 -16.25 -8.92
CA HIS A 59 14.97 -14.89 -8.85
C HIS A 59 15.67 -14.63 -7.51
N THR A 60 16.64 -13.70 -7.48
CA THR A 60 17.46 -13.40 -6.30
C THR A 60 17.71 -11.90 -6.19
N TRP A 61 16.68 -11.14 -5.75
CA TRP A 61 16.77 -9.68 -5.73
C TRP A 61 17.57 -9.13 -4.53
N VAL A 62 17.63 -9.86 -3.43
CA VAL A 62 18.28 -9.39 -2.21
C VAL A 62 19.75 -9.76 -2.18
N SER A 63 20.10 -10.98 -2.57
CA SER A 63 21.48 -11.47 -2.49
C SER A 63 22.44 -10.82 -3.49
N VAL A 64 21.94 -10.20 -4.55
CA VAL A 64 22.77 -9.46 -5.52
C VAL A 64 23.18 -8.07 -5.00
N ASP A 65 22.52 -7.58 -3.97
CA ASP A 65 22.67 -6.20 -3.46
C ASP A 65 23.74 -6.08 -2.33
N GLY A 66 24.27 -7.20 -1.86
CA GLY A 66 25.34 -7.19 -0.85
C GLY A 66 25.41 -8.46 0.00
N PRO A 67 26.37 -8.56 0.90
CA PRO A 67 26.56 -9.74 1.73
C PRO A 67 25.42 -9.95 2.73
N TYR A 68 25.16 -11.21 3.07
CA TYR A 68 24.14 -11.57 4.05
C TYR A 68 24.39 -10.94 5.42
N ASN A 69 23.41 -10.19 5.90
CA ASN A 69 23.35 -9.70 7.26
C ASN A 69 22.00 -10.08 7.89
N GLN A 70 22.02 -11.08 8.76
CA GLN A 70 20.80 -11.62 9.38
C GLN A 70 20.01 -10.57 10.15
N HIS A 71 20.70 -9.69 10.87
CA HIS A 71 20.04 -8.64 11.66
C HIS A 71 19.28 -7.68 10.75
N LEU A 72 19.97 -7.16 9.73
CA LEU A 72 19.37 -6.24 8.78
C LEU A 72 18.16 -6.85 8.02
N VAL A 73 18.27 -8.11 7.59
CA VAL A 73 17.17 -8.81 6.92
C VAL A 73 15.97 -8.99 7.86
N ARG A 74 16.22 -9.33 9.13
CA ARG A 74 15.15 -9.44 10.12
C ARG A 74 14.48 -8.09 10.42
N ASP A 75 15.25 -7.01 10.45
CA ASP A 75 14.71 -5.66 10.65
C ASP A 75 13.76 -5.27 9.50
N VAL A 76 14.14 -5.55 8.25
CA VAL A 76 13.24 -5.38 7.10
C VAL A 76 11.94 -6.17 7.30
N GLY A 77 12.04 -7.41 7.77
CA GLY A 77 10.87 -8.24 8.08
C GLY A 77 9.98 -7.64 9.17
N GLN A 78 10.57 -7.19 10.28
CA GLN A 78 9.85 -6.61 11.42
C GLN A 78 9.12 -5.32 11.04
N TRP A 79 9.76 -4.43 10.28
CA TRP A 79 9.12 -3.22 9.78
C TRP A 79 7.95 -3.52 8.83
N ASN A 80 8.10 -4.50 7.95
CA ASN A 80 7.00 -4.92 7.07
C ASN A 80 5.83 -5.52 7.86
N LEU A 81 6.08 -6.31 8.92
CA LEU A 81 5.02 -6.80 9.81
C LEU A 81 4.29 -5.67 10.52
N ALA A 82 5.03 -4.66 11.00
CA ALA A 82 4.41 -3.49 11.64
C ALA A 82 3.49 -2.74 10.66
N PHE A 83 3.90 -2.54 9.42
CA PHE A 83 3.04 -1.93 8.38
C PHE A 83 1.86 -2.82 8.01
N ALA A 84 2.04 -4.16 7.92
CA ALA A 84 0.94 -5.07 7.67
C ALA A 84 -0.17 -4.94 8.74
N VAL A 85 0.22 -4.94 10.02
CA VAL A 85 -0.71 -4.73 11.14
C VAL A 85 -1.38 -3.37 11.05
N LEU A 86 -0.61 -2.30 10.79
CA LEU A 86 -1.14 -0.95 10.69
C LEU A 86 -2.15 -0.82 9.53
N PHE A 87 -1.89 -1.42 8.38
CA PHE A 87 -2.80 -1.43 7.23
C PHE A 87 -4.08 -2.21 7.53
N VAL A 88 -3.99 -3.36 8.22
CA VAL A 88 -5.19 -4.11 8.65
C VAL A 88 -6.05 -3.26 9.58
N ILE A 89 -5.45 -2.64 10.61
CA ILE A 89 -6.18 -1.75 11.52
C ILE A 89 -6.81 -0.58 10.76
N ALA A 90 -6.05 0.08 9.87
CA ALA A 90 -6.56 1.18 9.04
C ALA A 90 -7.68 0.75 8.09
N ALA A 91 -7.65 -0.50 7.57
CA ALA A 91 -8.69 -1.03 6.69
C ALA A 91 -10.01 -1.33 7.41
N VAL A 92 -9.96 -1.76 8.68
CA VAL A 92 -11.16 -2.12 9.45
C VAL A 92 -11.77 -0.95 10.23
N THR A 93 -11.01 0.14 10.43
CA THR A 93 -11.51 1.35 11.11
C THR A 93 -12.16 2.33 10.13
N THR A 94 -12.97 3.24 10.67
CA THR A 94 -13.54 4.38 9.93
C THR A 94 -12.72 5.65 10.14
N ASP A 95 -11.65 5.60 10.93
CA ASP A 95 -10.82 6.75 11.25
C ASP A 95 -9.92 7.15 10.08
N ARG A 96 -10.21 8.33 9.52
CA ARG A 96 -9.46 8.88 8.39
C ARG A 96 -8.06 9.33 8.76
N LEU A 97 -7.87 9.86 9.98
CA LEU A 97 -6.56 10.30 10.42
C LEU A 97 -5.60 9.11 10.49
N LEU A 98 -6.07 7.99 11.05
CA LEU A 98 -5.29 6.75 11.11
C LEU A 98 -4.94 6.22 9.71
N ARG A 99 -5.90 6.21 8.78
CA ARG A 99 -5.65 5.77 7.39
C ARG A 99 -4.60 6.65 6.71
N ARG A 100 -4.72 7.96 6.81
CA ARG A 100 -3.75 8.92 6.24
C ARG A 100 -2.39 8.78 6.88
N ALA A 101 -2.34 8.69 8.20
CA ALA A 101 -1.08 8.51 8.93
C ALA A 101 -0.37 7.22 8.51
N ALA A 102 -1.12 6.10 8.36
CA ALA A 102 -0.57 4.83 7.91
C ALA A 102 0.02 4.93 6.49
N LEU A 103 -0.72 5.54 5.56
CA LEU A 103 -0.27 5.71 4.17
C LEU A 103 0.95 6.64 4.07
N VAL A 104 0.95 7.77 4.79
CA VAL A 104 2.08 8.71 4.80
C VAL A 104 3.31 8.08 5.44
N ALA A 105 3.16 7.41 6.58
CA ALA A 105 4.26 6.73 7.26
C ALA A 105 4.89 5.64 6.37
N TYR A 106 4.08 4.87 5.64
CA TYR A 106 4.57 3.87 4.71
C TYR A 106 5.27 4.47 3.49
N LEU A 107 4.80 5.59 2.97
CA LEU A 107 5.42 6.27 1.82
C LEU A 107 6.87 6.68 2.08
N VAL A 108 7.23 6.98 3.33
CA VAL A 108 8.62 7.36 3.66
C VAL A 108 9.62 6.25 3.27
N PRO A 109 9.54 5.03 3.81
CA PRO A 109 10.45 3.97 3.39
C PRO A 109 10.19 3.51 1.95
N ALA A 110 8.95 3.49 1.46
CA ALA A 110 8.63 3.02 0.11
C ALA A 110 9.31 3.89 -0.97
N VAL A 111 9.26 5.21 -0.83
CA VAL A 111 9.90 6.14 -1.79
C VAL A 111 11.42 6.01 -1.72
N LEU A 112 12.02 5.98 -0.53
CA LEU A 112 13.46 5.83 -0.37
C LEU A 112 13.95 4.50 -0.93
N HIS A 113 13.22 3.43 -0.69
CA HIS A 113 13.53 2.10 -1.21
C HIS A 113 13.42 2.03 -2.74
N PHE A 114 12.35 2.61 -3.31
CA PHE A 114 12.21 2.74 -4.76
C PHE A 114 13.37 3.51 -5.40
N ILE A 115 13.75 4.67 -4.84
CA ILE A 115 14.87 5.49 -5.35
C ILE A 115 16.18 4.70 -5.30
N TYR A 116 16.42 3.98 -4.20
CA TYR A 116 17.61 3.15 -4.06
C TYR A 116 17.70 2.12 -5.20
N HIS A 117 16.68 1.28 -5.36
CA HIS A 117 16.68 0.24 -6.39
C HIS A 117 16.67 0.80 -7.81
N ALA A 118 15.94 1.89 -8.06
CA ALA A 118 15.95 2.55 -9.37
C ALA A 118 17.34 3.09 -9.76
N SER A 119 18.17 3.44 -8.79
CA SER A 119 19.56 3.88 -9.02
C SER A 119 20.57 2.72 -9.11
N HIS A 120 20.17 1.49 -8.79
CA HIS A 120 21.02 0.29 -8.78
C HIS A 120 20.56 -0.79 -9.75
N LEU A 121 19.83 -0.43 -10.80
CA LEU A 121 19.27 -1.39 -11.77
C LEU A 121 20.34 -2.20 -12.51
N SER A 122 21.58 -1.71 -12.59
CA SER A 122 22.69 -2.45 -13.19
C SER A 122 23.07 -3.75 -12.48
N LEU A 123 22.60 -3.96 -11.25
CA LEU A 123 22.79 -5.19 -10.50
C LEU A 123 21.90 -6.35 -11.01
N TYR A 124 20.85 -6.02 -11.78
CA TYR A 124 19.80 -6.95 -12.17
C TYR A 124 19.81 -7.24 -13.66
N GLY A 125 19.47 -8.46 -14.04
CA GLY A 125 19.07 -8.76 -15.42
C GLY A 125 17.78 -8.02 -15.81
N THR A 126 17.52 -7.85 -17.10
CA THR A 126 16.40 -7.03 -17.61
C THR A 126 15.06 -7.40 -16.99
N THR A 127 14.75 -8.70 -16.87
CA THR A 127 13.49 -9.17 -16.29
C THR A 127 13.36 -8.77 -14.81
N ASP A 128 14.43 -8.94 -14.05
CA ASP A 128 14.46 -8.59 -12.64
C ASP A 128 14.41 -7.08 -12.42
N ALA A 129 15.09 -6.31 -13.25
CA ALA A 129 15.03 -4.84 -13.22
C ALA A 129 13.60 -4.33 -13.47
N ILE A 130 12.91 -4.88 -14.48
CA ILE A 130 11.49 -4.54 -14.75
C ILE A 130 10.60 -4.95 -13.58
N GLY A 131 10.76 -6.16 -13.07
CA GLY A 131 9.99 -6.66 -11.92
C GLY A 131 10.20 -5.79 -10.69
N ASN A 132 11.44 -5.44 -10.39
CA ASN A 132 11.82 -4.61 -9.25
C ASN A 132 11.20 -3.20 -9.35
N VAL A 133 11.41 -2.49 -10.49
CA VAL A 133 10.83 -1.16 -10.70
C VAL A 133 9.31 -1.18 -10.66
N THR A 134 8.69 -2.21 -11.23
CA THR A 134 7.22 -2.31 -11.26
C THR A 134 6.66 -2.52 -9.87
N THR A 135 7.18 -3.47 -9.11
CA THR A 135 6.65 -3.80 -7.77
C THR A 135 6.90 -2.68 -6.77
N LEU A 136 8.09 -2.09 -6.76
CA LEU A 136 8.40 -0.95 -5.89
C LEU A 136 7.68 0.32 -6.34
N GLY A 137 7.51 0.53 -7.64
CA GLY A 137 6.69 1.62 -8.18
C GLY A 137 5.23 1.51 -7.73
N LEU A 138 4.64 0.32 -7.77
CA LEU A 138 3.29 0.08 -7.24
C LEU A 138 3.22 0.32 -5.73
N ALA A 139 4.27 -0.04 -4.99
CA ALA A 139 4.35 0.23 -3.54
C ALA A 139 4.33 1.72 -3.21
N VAL A 140 4.71 2.61 -4.14
CA VAL A 140 4.59 4.07 -4.02
C VAL A 140 3.27 4.58 -4.59
N VAL A 141 2.90 4.16 -5.79
CA VAL A 141 1.73 4.71 -6.51
C VAL A 141 0.42 4.36 -5.80
N VAL A 142 0.25 3.12 -5.33
CA VAL A 142 -0.99 2.69 -4.69
C VAL A 142 -1.30 3.53 -3.44
N PRO A 143 -0.40 3.69 -2.45
CA PRO A 143 -0.70 4.52 -1.28
C PRO A 143 -0.91 6.00 -1.62
N VAL A 144 -0.23 6.56 -2.64
CA VAL A 144 -0.48 7.93 -3.11
C VAL A 144 -1.90 8.07 -3.64
N VAL A 145 -2.34 7.15 -4.50
CA VAL A 145 -3.71 7.16 -5.04
C VAL A 145 -4.74 7.04 -3.92
N LEU A 146 -4.55 6.12 -2.97
CA LEU A 146 -5.45 5.97 -1.83
C LEU A 146 -5.52 7.23 -0.96
N LEU A 147 -4.38 7.89 -0.74
CA LEU A 147 -4.30 9.13 0.01
C LEU A 147 -5.05 10.26 -0.69
N VAL A 148 -4.85 10.43 -2.01
CA VAL A 148 -5.56 11.45 -2.81
C VAL A 148 -7.07 11.21 -2.77
N LEU A 149 -7.52 9.98 -2.98
CA LEU A 149 -8.93 9.61 -2.89
C LEU A 149 -9.53 9.91 -1.51
N ASP A 150 -8.80 9.66 -0.43
CA ASP A 150 -9.26 9.93 0.93
C ASP A 150 -9.30 11.42 1.27
N VAL A 151 -8.36 12.23 0.74
CA VAL A 151 -8.32 13.69 0.95
C VAL A 151 -9.45 14.38 0.21
N GLN A 152 -9.68 14.06 -1.06
CA GLN A 152 -10.73 14.68 -1.88
C GLN A 152 -12.12 14.55 -1.25
N ARG A 153 -12.40 13.45 -0.56
CA ARG A 153 -13.67 13.25 0.18
C ARG A 153 -13.80 14.09 1.44
N GLY A 154 -12.68 14.45 2.07
CA GLY A 154 -12.71 15.35 3.23
C GLY A 154 -13.17 16.75 2.87
N GLY A 155 -12.84 17.22 1.67
CA GLY A 155 -13.21 18.55 1.17
C GLY A 155 -14.69 18.69 0.85
N VAL A 156 -15.33 17.67 0.30
CA VAL A 156 -16.77 17.70 -0.11
C VAL A 156 -17.73 17.76 1.10
N ARG A 157 -17.29 17.32 2.28
CA ARG A 157 -18.14 17.35 3.51
C ARG A 157 -18.00 18.63 4.34
N ALA A 158 -17.08 19.51 3.97
CA ALA A 158 -16.82 20.76 4.71
C ALA A 158 -17.48 22.01 4.07
N THR A 159 -18.16 21.83 2.92
CA THR A 159 -18.96 22.86 2.23
C THR A 159 -20.46 22.56 2.34
#